data_4f58bd383872a4bb22dd1429c148821d
#
_entry.id   4f58bd383872a4bb22dd1429c148821d
#
_cell.length_a   1.000
_cell.length_b   1.000
_cell.length_c   1.000
_cell.angle_alpha   90.00
_cell.angle_beta   90.00
_cell.angle_gamma   90.00
#
_symmetry.space_group_name_H-M   'P 1'
#
loop_
_entity.id
_entity.type
_entity.pdbx_description
1 polymer ?
#
loop_
_entity_poly.entity_id
_entity_poly.type
_entity_poly.pdbx_seq_one_letter_code
_entity_poly.pdbx_strand_id
1 'polypeptide(L)'
;MSEKRQKTTKPAVLFGEKSVKRVGYIDDYLFACEIAGDDHIRYSSPRRPKYHLVIIVLKGQIRMIVNGEEMKFGRSSYINLPTWVDIHEIEYGTDFHAMVTAADRTVVEDIFRNRNPFPVDFKFRIDHSLGGEIMDSKDLDILCKDIGNLIDSLSRQRHNFAEEVNYAYFYILLTDMADMAWKRYGKSVPSHTSEIKRTDSIMNNFIDLLLENILTETSVSFYAEKLCISKQYLSLIVKEKTRVPVGTIISAMRVETAARLLREPDMTIMQIAEKMSFSDQSSFGKFFKKHTGVSPLKYRQTLRKTLLTKRPKQETKERN
;
A
#
# COMPACT_ATOMS: atom_id res chain seq x y z
N MET A 1 15.44 -32.11 12.12
CA MET A 1 13.98 -31.85 11.92
C MET A 1 13.85 -30.50 11.21
N SER A 2 13.49 -30.55 9.95
CA SER A 2 13.48 -29.42 9.02
C SER A 2 12.28 -28.54 9.33
N GLU A 3 12.51 -27.30 9.78
CA GLU A 3 11.48 -26.26 9.84
C GLU A 3 10.92 -26.01 8.44
N LYS A 4 9.68 -26.42 8.24
CA LYS A 4 8.90 -26.02 7.08
C LYS A 4 8.71 -24.50 7.16
N ARG A 5 9.57 -23.73 6.47
CA ARG A 5 9.31 -22.33 6.14
C ARG A 5 7.92 -22.28 5.50
N GLN A 6 6.96 -21.69 6.16
CA GLN A 6 5.67 -21.35 5.58
C GLN A 6 5.94 -20.57 4.30
N LYS A 7 5.65 -21.18 3.15
CA LYS A 7 5.70 -20.54 1.84
C LYS A 7 4.65 -19.43 1.84
N THR A 8 5.11 -18.22 1.99
CA THR A 8 4.32 -17.00 2.01
C THR A 8 3.69 -16.78 0.64
N THR A 9 2.53 -16.25 0.67
CA THR A 9 1.51 -15.95 -0.33
C THR A 9 2.05 -15.51 -1.70
N LYS A 10 2.36 -16.47 -2.56
CA LYS A 10 2.52 -16.24 -4.00
C LYS A 10 1.14 -15.86 -4.60
N PRO A 11 1.09 -15.15 -5.74
CA PRO A 11 -0.18 -14.79 -6.41
C PRO A 11 -1.14 -15.98 -6.59
N ALA A 12 -0.58 -17.16 -6.83
CA ALA A 12 -1.32 -18.42 -6.92
C ALA A 12 -2.18 -18.74 -5.69
N VAL A 13 -1.79 -18.26 -4.50
CA VAL A 13 -2.56 -18.48 -3.26
C VAL A 13 -3.78 -17.56 -3.18
N LEU A 14 -3.71 -16.36 -3.79
CA LEU A 14 -4.81 -15.40 -3.80
C LEU A 14 -5.78 -15.64 -4.97
N PHE A 15 -5.25 -16.06 -6.12
CA PHE A 15 -5.99 -16.13 -7.38
C PHE A 15 -6.07 -17.55 -7.96
N GLY A 16 -5.54 -18.56 -7.26
CA GLY A 16 -5.47 -19.95 -7.76
C GLY A 16 -4.36 -20.17 -8.80
N GLU A 17 -3.73 -21.34 -8.75
CA GLU A 17 -2.57 -21.65 -9.61
C GLU A 17 -2.89 -21.65 -11.09
N LYS A 18 -4.06 -22.15 -11.48
CA LYS A 18 -4.49 -22.24 -12.89
C LYS A 18 -4.80 -20.89 -13.52
N SER A 19 -5.22 -19.91 -12.71
CA SER A 19 -5.59 -18.59 -13.19
C SER A 19 -4.40 -17.68 -13.43
N VAL A 20 -3.23 -17.97 -12.85
CA VAL A 20 -2.01 -17.19 -13.07
C VAL A 20 -1.37 -17.61 -14.38
N LYS A 21 -1.41 -16.76 -15.42
CA LYS A 21 -0.91 -17.05 -16.77
C LYS A 21 0.53 -16.57 -16.97
N ARG A 22 0.85 -15.35 -16.54
CA ARG A 22 2.19 -14.78 -16.57
C ARG A 22 2.52 -14.26 -15.18
N VAL A 23 3.72 -14.53 -14.69
CA VAL A 23 4.15 -14.05 -13.37
C VAL A 23 5.64 -13.76 -13.36
N GLY A 24 6.00 -12.62 -12.79
CA GLY A 24 7.35 -12.27 -12.39
C GLY A 24 7.38 -11.92 -10.91
N TYR A 25 8.49 -12.22 -10.23
CA TYR A 25 8.63 -11.91 -8.81
C TYR A 25 10.10 -11.75 -8.40
N ILE A 26 10.32 -10.93 -7.37
CA ILE A 26 11.58 -10.89 -6.62
C ILE A 26 11.28 -11.43 -5.23
N ASP A 27 11.75 -12.64 -4.95
CA ASP A 27 11.53 -13.35 -3.68
C ASP A 27 10.11 -13.15 -3.15
N ASP A 28 9.98 -12.70 -1.88
CA ASP A 28 8.71 -12.41 -1.24
C ASP A 28 8.42 -10.89 -1.14
N TYR A 29 9.00 -10.04 -2.01
CA TYR A 29 8.91 -8.58 -1.86
C TYR A 29 8.11 -7.87 -2.94
N LEU A 30 8.21 -8.32 -4.17
CA LEU A 30 7.54 -7.73 -5.32
C LEU A 30 7.10 -8.84 -6.27
N PHE A 31 5.85 -8.80 -6.69
CA PHE A 31 5.40 -9.60 -7.81
C PHE A 31 4.45 -8.82 -8.72
N ALA A 32 4.43 -9.22 -9.99
CA ALA A 32 3.45 -8.79 -10.96
C ALA A 32 2.96 -10.01 -11.73
N CYS A 33 1.68 -10.07 -12.04
CA CYS A 33 1.13 -11.21 -12.77
C CYS A 33 -0.11 -10.82 -13.58
N GLU A 34 -0.38 -11.66 -14.58
CA GLU A 34 -1.61 -11.64 -15.37
C GLU A 34 -2.50 -12.80 -14.90
N ILE A 35 -3.74 -12.50 -14.60
CA ILE A 35 -4.76 -13.44 -14.16
C ILE A 35 -5.79 -13.60 -15.27
N ALA A 36 -6.06 -14.85 -15.66
CA ALA A 36 -7.18 -15.18 -16.53
C ALA A 36 -7.97 -16.33 -15.89
N GLY A 37 -9.26 -16.13 -15.71
CA GLY A 37 -10.13 -17.13 -15.08
C GLY A 37 -10.21 -18.40 -15.92
N ASP A 38 -9.93 -19.55 -15.33
CA ASP A 38 -10.15 -20.88 -15.90
C ASP A 38 -11.30 -21.60 -15.21
N ASP A 39 -11.56 -21.28 -13.95
CA ASP A 39 -12.63 -21.83 -13.12
C ASP A 39 -13.25 -20.71 -12.28
N HIS A 40 -14.45 -20.96 -11.74
CA HIS A 40 -14.99 -20.13 -10.67
C HIS A 40 -14.11 -20.27 -9.43
N ILE A 41 -13.37 -19.22 -9.10
CA ILE A 41 -12.51 -19.23 -7.93
C ILE A 41 -13.21 -18.49 -6.80
N ARG A 42 -13.35 -19.18 -5.70
CA ARG A 42 -13.80 -18.64 -4.44
C ARG A 42 -12.72 -18.87 -3.40
N TYR A 43 -12.10 -17.80 -2.98
CA TYR A 43 -11.15 -17.81 -1.89
C TYR A 43 -11.83 -17.30 -0.62
N SER A 44 -11.85 -18.10 0.43
CA SER A 44 -12.44 -17.73 1.71
C SER A 44 -11.45 -18.01 2.84
N SER A 45 -10.61 -17.05 3.15
CA SER A 45 -9.80 -17.09 4.36
C SER A 45 -9.42 -15.67 4.75
N PRO A 46 -9.75 -15.22 5.97
CA PRO A 46 -9.44 -13.87 6.40
C PRO A 46 -7.91 -13.73 6.46
N ARG A 47 -7.37 -12.83 5.67
CA ARG A 47 -5.93 -12.50 5.70
C ARG A 47 -5.72 -11.01 5.46
N ARG A 48 -4.89 -10.44 6.29
CA ARG A 48 -4.26 -9.17 5.96
C ARG A 48 -3.19 -9.43 4.92
N PRO A 49 -3.26 -8.81 3.75
CA PRO A 49 -2.19 -8.95 2.77
C PRO A 49 -0.90 -8.38 3.37
N LYS A 50 0.20 -9.12 3.23
CA LYS A 50 1.54 -8.61 3.54
C LYS A 50 1.93 -7.48 2.58
N TYR A 51 1.29 -7.47 1.42
CA TYR A 51 1.60 -6.62 0.28
C TYR A 51 0.53 -5.58 0.06
N HIS A 52 0.93 -4.44 -0.45
CA HIS A 52 0.05 -3.52 -1.13
C HIS A 52 -0.30 -4.13 -2.49
N LEU A 53 -1.57 -4.44 -2.72
CA LEU A 53 -2.05 -5.02 -3.97
C LEU A 53 -2.74 -3.96 -4.83
N VAL A 54 -2.43 -4.00 -6.12
CA VAL A 54 -3.16 -3.28 -7.15
C VAL A 54 -3.68 -4.28 -8.17
N ILE A 55 -4.98 -4.21 -8.47
CA ILE A 55 -5.64 -5.06 -9.44
C ILE A 55 -6.28 -4.18 -10.50
N ILE A 56 -5.99 -4.43 -11.77
CA ILE A 56 -6.61 -3.77 -12.93
C ILE A 56 -7.47 -4.79 -13.64
N VAL A 57 -8.78 -4.59 -13.63
CA VAL A 57 -9.74 -5.50 -14.25
C VAL A 57 -9.87 -5.16 -15.75
N LEU A 58 -9.47 -6.10 -16.62
CA LEU A 58 -9.53 -5.97 -18.08
C LEU A 58 -10.83 -6.53 -18.66
N LYS A 59 -11.34 -7.61 -18.06
CA LYS A 59 -12.57 -8.29 -18.50
C LYS A 59 -13.24 -8.99 -17.31
N GLY A 60 -14.55 -9.21 -17.41
CA GLY A 60 -15.33 -9.88 -16.37
C GLY A 60 -15.54 -9.01 -15.15
N GLN A 61 -15.82 -9.67 -14.04
CA GLN A 61 -16.07 -9.04 -12.74
C GLN A 61 -15.35 -9.82 -11.62
N ILE A 62 -14.95 -9.09 -10.58
CA ILE A 62 -14.43 -9.64 -9.33
C ILE A 62 -15.31 -9.15 -8.18
N ARG A 63 -15.70 -10.07 -7.31
CA ARG A 63 -16.39 -9.80 -6.05
C ARG A 63 -15.40 -10.04 -4.90
N MET A 64 -15.39 -9.15 -3.96
CA MET A 64 -14.50 -9.23 -2.80
C MET A 64 -15.26 -8.84 -1.54
N ILE A 65 -14.93 -9.48 -0.41
CA ILE A 65 -15.31 -8.99 0.92
C ILE A 65 -14.07 -8.38 1.56
N VAL A 66 -14.09 -7.06 1.73
CA VAL A 66 -12.98 -6.28 2.26
C VAL A 66 -13.45 -5.55 3.52
N ASN A 67 -12.76 -5.77 4.64
CA ASN A 67 -13.15 -5.23 5.96
C ASN A 67 -14.61 -5.56 6.34
N GLY A 68 -15.13 -6.70 5.87
CA GLY A 68 -16.52 -7.14 6.12
C GLY A 68 -17.57 -6.52 5.19
N GLU A 69 -17.19 -5.68 4.23
CA GLU A 69 -18.10 -5.10 3.23
C GLU A 69 -17.92 -5.78 1.87
N GLU A 70 -19.04 -6.09 1.19
CA GLU A 70 -19.01 -6.64 -0.16
C GLU A 70 -18.73 -5.52 -1.17
N MET A 71 -17.76 -5.76 -2.06
CA MET A 71 -17.38 -4.88 -3.14
C MET A 71 -17.37 -5.66 -4.46
N LYS A 72 -17.88 -5.04 -5.53
CA LYS A 72 -17.88 -5.60 -6.89
C LYS A 72 -17.23 -4.65 -7.85
N PHE A 73 -16.33 -5.17 -8.67
CA PHE A 73 -15.57 -4.41 -9.63
C PHE A 73 -15.65 -5.07 -11.01
N GLY A 74 -15.92 -4.27 -12.02
CA GLY A 74 -16.02 -4.72 -13.39
C GLY A 74 -14.86 -4.23 -14.25
N ARG A 75 -15.01 -4.38 -15.56
CA ARG A 75 -14.02 -3.93 -16.56
C ARG A 75 -13.58 -2.47 -16.33
N SER A 76 -12.31 -2.21 -16.57
CA SER A 76 -11.63 -0.92 -16.39
C SER A 76 -11.54 -0.43 -14.94
N SER A 77 -11.86 -1.29 -13.94
CA SER A 77 -11.66 -0.95 -12.55
C SER A 77 -10.19 -1.03 -12.16
N TYR A 78 -9.71 0.02 -11.49
CA TYR A 78 -8.46 0.07 -10.74
C TYR A 78 -8.79 -0.16 -9.27
N ILE A 79 -8.28 -1.23 -8.69
CA ILE A 79 -8.55 -1.63 -7.30
C ILE A 79 -7.26 -1.49 -6.51
N ASN A 80 -7.28 -0.65 -5.50
CA ASN A 80 -6.16 -0.41 -4.61
C ASN A 80 -6.44 -1.05 -3.24
N LEU A 81 -5.61 -2.00 -2.81
CA LEU A 81 -5.76 -2.75 -1.57
C LEU A 81 -4.51 -2.58 -0.70
N PRO A 82 -4.51 -1.58 0.19
CA PRO A 82 -3.41 -1.37 1.12
C PRO A 82 -3.21 -2.52 2.11
N THR A 83 -2.03 -2.60 2.75
CA THR A 83 -1.67 -3.68 3.69
C THR A 83 -2.49 -3.72 4.98
N TRP A 84 -3.28 -2.70 5.26
CA TRP A 84 -4.12 -2.63 6.46
C TRP A 84 -5.56 -3.16 6.25
N VAL A 85 -5.96 -3.50 5.02
CA VAL A 85 -7.27 -4.08 4.73
C VAL A 85 -7.31 -5.56 5.08
N ASP A 86 -8.46 -6.02 5.56
CA ASP A 86 -8.73 -7.45 5.73
C ASP A 86 -9.53 -7.95 4.52
N ILE A 87 -8.92 -8.85 3.73
CA ILE A 87 -9.58 -9.50 2.60
C ILE A 87 -10.11 -10.84 3.09
N HIS A 88 -11.44 -11.01 3.09
CA HIS A 88 -12.09 -12.23 3.55
C HIS A 88 -12.43 -13.17 2.42
N GLU A 89 -12.82 -12.64 1.28
CA GLU A 89 -13.28 -13.43 0.14
C GLU A 89 -12.89 -12.75 -1.16
N ILE A 90 -12.50 -13.56 -2.14
CA ILE A 90 -12.29 -13.14 -3.54
C ILE A 90 -13.03 -14.17 -4.41
N GLU A 91 -13.89 -13.70 -5.30
CA GLU A 91 -14.64 -14.53 -6.23
C GLU A 91 -14.65 -13.89 -7.62
N TYR A 92 -14.38 -14.67 -8.65
CA TYR A 92 -14.48 -14.26 -10.05
C TYR A 92 -14.80 -15.45 -10.96
N GLY A 93 -15.35 -15.16 -12.14
CA GLY A 93 -15.76 -16.16 -13.12
C GLY A 93 -14.70 -16.51 -14.15
N THR A 94 -15.07 -17.42 -15.06
CA THR A 94 -14.19 -17.92 -16.13
C THR A 94 -13.83 -16.87 -17.17
N ASP A 95 -14.61 -15.81 -17.30
CA ASP A 95 -14.37 -14.70 -18.21
C ASP A 95 -13.48 -13.59 -17.59
N PHE A 96 -13.06 -13.77 -16.34
CA PHE A 96 -12.25 -12.76 -15.63
C PHE A 96 -10.84 -12.67 -16.21
N HIS A 97 -10.41 -11.42 -16.44
CA HIS A 97 -9.05 -11.12 -16.85
C HIS A 97 -8.57 -9.86 -16.13
N ALA A 98 -7.41 -9.93 -15.50
CA ALA A 98 -6.85 -8.83 -14.75
C ALA A 98 -5.32 -8.83 -14.76
N MET A 99 -4.73 -7.65 -14.56
CA MET A 99 -3.33 -7.48 -14.23
C MET A 99 -3.20 -7.12 -12.75
N VAL A 100 -2.23 -7.71 -12.09
CA VAL A 100 -2.05 -7.58 -10.64
C VAL A 100 -0.60 -7.25 -10.33
N THR A 101 -0.38 -6.28 -9.46
CA THR A 101 0.91 -6.06 -8.81
C THR A 101 0.77 -6.11 -7.31
N ALA A 102 1.80 -6.59 -6.64
CA ALA A 102 1.87 -6.57 -5.19
C ALA A 102 3.29 -6.31 -4.74
N ALA A 103 3.44 -5.36 -3.84
CA ALA A 103 4.73 -4.97 -3.31
C ALA A 103 4.71 -4.91 -1.78
N ASP A 104 5.75 -5.46 -1.16
CA ASP A 104 6.00 -5.23 0.26
C ASP A 104 6.26 -3.73 0.46
N ARG A 105 5.78 -3.21 1.57
CA ARG A 105 5.94 -1.80 1.92
C ARG A 105 7.40 -1.35 1.89
N THR A 106 8.33 -2.21 2.28
CA THR A 106 9.76 -1.89 2.30
C THR A 106 10.32 -1.61 0.91
N VAL A 107 9.84 -2.31 -0.12
CA VAL A 107 10.26 -2.08 -1.53
C VAL A 107 9.78 -0.72 -2.01
N VAL A 108 8.50 -0.39 -1.76
CA VAL A 108 7.94 0.91 -2.14
C VAL A 108 8.72 2.06 -1.45
N GLU A 109 9.01 1.88 -0.16
CA GLU A 109 9.75 2.86 0.61
C GLU A 109 11.21 2.99 0.17
N ASP A 110 11.87 1.89 -0.21
CA ASP A 110 13.25 1.90 -0.70
C ASP A 110 13.36 2.65 -2.04
N ILE A 111 12.42 2.45 -2.94
CA ILE A 111 12.35 3.14 -4.23
C ILE A 111 12.25 4.66 -4.03
N PHE A 112 11.41 5.11 -3.09
CA PHE A 112 11.20 6.53 -2.86
C PHE A 112 12.15 7.16 -1.82
N ARG A 113 13.06 6.39 -1.19
CA ARG A 113 13.94 6.88 -0.13
C ARG A 113 14.75 8.11 -0.54
N ASN A 114 15.30 8.12 -1.74
CA ASN A 114 16.17 9.18 -2.24
C ASN A 114 15.51 10.09 -3.28
N ARG A 115 14.32 9.75 -3.74
CA ARG A 115 13.60 10.44 -4.81
C ARG A 115 12.10 10.35 -4.58
N ASN A 116 11.61 10.89 -3.47
CA ASN A 116 10.16 11.01 -3.29
C ASN A 116 9.69 12.32 -3.94
N PRO A 117 9.12 12.28 -5.15
CA PRO A 117 8.60 13.48 -5.82
C PRO A 117 7.25 13.90 -5.28
N PHE A 118 6.63 13.08 -4.41
CA PHE A 118 5.25 13.27 -4.00
C PHE A 118 5.15 14.02 -2.69
N PRO A 119 4.25 15.01 -2.59
CA PRO A 119 3.85 15.59 -1.32
C PRO A 119 3.36 14.50 -0.35
N VAL A 120 3.63 14.70 0.93
CA VAL A 120 3.31 13.70 1.98
C VAL A 120 1.80 13.42 2.05
N ASP A 121 0.98 14.46 1.89
CA ASP A 121 -0.48 14.38 1.83
C ASP A 121 -0.98 13.56 0.64
N PHE A 122 -0.34 13.71 -0.50
CA PHE A 122 -0.67 12.96 -1.72
C PHE A 122 -0.39 11.45 -1.55
N LYS A 123 0.80 11.10 -1.03
CA LYS A 123 1.13 9.71 -0.72
C LYS A 123 0.11 9.11 0.24
N PHE A 124 -0.25 9.87 1.28
CA PHE A 124 -1.25 9.42 2.22
C PHE A 124 -2.62 9.14 1.56
N ARG A 125 -3.06 10.00 0.65
CA ARG A 125 -4.33 9.81 -0.09
C ARG A 125 -4.31 8.51 -0.90
N ILE A 126 -3.20 8.20 -1.57
CA ILE A 126 -3.06 6.94 -2.33
C ILE A 126 -3.06 5.73 -1.39
N ASP A 127 -2.26 5.76 -0.33
CA ASP A 127 -2.09 4.63 0.59
C ASP A 127 -3.38 4.32 1.40
N HIS A 128 -4.30 5.28 1.50
CA HIS A 128 -5.54 5.14 2.26
C HIS A 128 -6.82 5.21 1.41
N SER A 129 -6.69 5.39 0.09
CA SER A 129 -7.84 5.24 -0.80
C SER A 129 -8.14 3.75 -1.00
N LEU A 130 -9.29 3.31 -0.51
CA LEU A 130 -9.85 2.03 -0.86
C LEU A 130 -10.80 2.29 -2.02
N GLY A 131 -10.44 1.90 -3.22
CA GLY A 131 -11.32 2.19 -4.33
C GLY A 131 -11.19 1.22 -5.48
N GLY A 132 -12.33 0.91 -6.10
CA GLY A 132 -12.41 0.45 -7.46
C GLY A 132 -12.86 1.61 -8.30
N GLU A 133 -11.93 2.34 -8.86
CA GLU A 133 -12.22 3.45 -9.73
C GLU A 133 -12.24 2.99 -11.18
N ILE A 134 -13.19 3.51 -11.95
CA ILE A 134 -13.21 3.26 -13.40
C ILE A 134 -12.18 4.17 -14.05
N MET A 135 -11.24 3.57 -14.76
CA MET A 135 -10.19 4.26 -15.49
C MET A 135 -10.65 4.61 -16.91
N ASP A 136 -10.12 5.69 -17.47
CA ASP A 136 -10.23 5.92 -18.90
C ASP A 136 -9.32 4.95 -19.69
N SER A 137 -9.55 4.84 -21.00
CA SER A 137 -8.84 3.88 -21.85
C SER A 137 -7.34 4.17 -21.96
N LYS A 138 -6.92 5.43 -21.90
CA LYS A 138 -5.49 5.81 -22.01
C LYS A 138 -4.73 5.44 -20.76
N ASP A 139 -5.27 5.78 -19.59
CA ASP A 139 -4.68 5.41 -18.31
C ASP A 139 -4.62 3.89 -18.15
N LEU A 140 -5.68 3.18 -18.58
CA LEU A 140 -5.72 1.72 -18.58
C LEU A 140 -4.59 1.13 -19.44
N ASP A 141 -4.41 1.62 -20.69
CA ASP A 141 -3.38 1.13 -21.60
C ASP A 141 -1.96 1.38 -21.06
N ILE A 142 -1.71 2.54 -20.44
CA ILE A 142 -0.42 2.88 -19.83
C ILE A 142 -0.11 1.87 -18.71
N LEU A 143 -1.00 1.70 -17.74
CA LEU A 143 -0.74 0.79 -16.61
C LEU A 143 -0.63 -0.67 -17.04
N CYS A 144 -1.42 -1.11 -18.01
CA CYS A 144 -1.30 -2.47 -18.56
C CYS A 144 0.07 -2.70 -19.20
N LYS A 145 0.58 -1.72 -19.93
CA LYS A 145 1.92 -1.78 -20.53
C LYS A 145 3.00 -1.82 -19.46
N ASP A 146 2.89 -0.99 -18.44
CA ASP A 146 3.89 -0.91 -17.37
C ASP A 146 3.92 -2.19 -16.53
N ILE A 147 2.76 -2.74 -16.18
CA ILE A 147 2.68 -4.03 -15.49
C ILE A 147 3.22 -5.14 -16.38
N GLY A 148 2.91 -5.14 -17.67
CA GLY A 148 3.44 -6.10 -18.62
C GLY A 148 4.97 -6.05 -18.72
N ASN A 149 5.55 -4.85 -18.82
CA ASN A 149 7.00 -4.63 -18.82
C ASN A 149 7.64 -5.10 -17.50
N LEU A 150 6.96 -4.85 -16.37
CA LEU A 150 7.42 -5.30 -15.06
C LEU A 150 7.41 -6.82 -14.97
N ILE A 151 6.36 -7.51 -15.44
CA ILE A 151 6.28 -8.98 -15.48
C ILE A 151 7.46 -9.53 -16.29
N ASP A 152 7.69 -8.97 -17.49
CA ASP A 152 8.77 -9.42 -18.37
C ASP A 152 10.14 -9.19 -17.75
N SER A 153 10.35 -8.06 -17.09
CA SER A 153 11.59 -7.77 -16.39
C SER A 153 11.84 -8.70 -15.22
N LEU A 154 10.83 -8.92 -14.37
CA LEU A 154 10.89 -9.83 -13.22
C LEU A 154 11.11 -11.30 -13.60
N SER A 155 10.76 -11.66 -14.83
CA SER A 155 10.91 -13.02 -15.36
C SER A 155 12.30 -13.30 -15.95
N ARG A 156 13.16 -12.27 -16.13
CA ARG A 156 14.50 -12.40 -16.72
C ARG A 156 15.46 -13.05 -15.75
N GLN A 157 15.82 -14.31 -15.97
CA GLN A 157 16.71 -15.08 -15.09
C GLN A 157 18.21 -14.75 -15.23
N ARG A 158 18.67 -14.04 -16.28
CA ARG A 158 20.09 -13.84 -16.59
C ARG A 158 20.42 -12.41 -16.98
N HIS A 159 20.12 -11.47 -16.09
CA HIS A 159 20.50 -10.07 -16.29
C HIS A 159 21.41 -9.63 -15.14
N ASN A 160 22.63 -9.17 -15.45
CA ASN A 160 23.62 -8.78 -14.44
C ASN A 160 23.15 -7.63 -13.51
N PHE A 161 22.22 -6.82 -13.97
CA PHE A 161 21.62 -5.68 -13.26
C PHE A 161 20.10 -5.87 -13.15
N ALA A 162 19.64 -7.12 -12.89
CA ALA A 162 18.22 -7.44 -12.84
C ALA A 162 17.49 -6.64 -11.76
N GLU A 163 18.11 -6.45 -10.60
CA GLU A 163 17.51 -5.73 -9.47
C GLU A 163 17.26 -4.26 -9.83
N GLU A 164 18.25 -3.58 -10.42
CA GLU A 164 18.14 -2.18 -10.83
C GLU A 164 17.09 -1.98 -11.92
N VAL A 165 17.05 -2.90 -12.90
CA VAL A 165 16.07 -2.84 -13.98
C VAL A 165 14.66 -3.09 -13.46
N ASN A 166 14.47 -4.05 -12.56
CA ASN A 166 13.17 -4.32 -11.93
C ASN A 166 12.68 -3.13 -11.11
N TYR A 167 13.57 -2.51 -10.34
CA TYR A 167 13.23 -1.29 -9.60
C TYR A 167 12.89 -0.12 -10.52
N ALA A 168 13.59 0.01 -11.66
CA ALA A 168 13.27 1.06 -12.64
C ALA A 168 11.86 0.89 -13.23
N TYR A 169 11.48 -0.32 -13.65
CA TYR A 169 10.14 -0.57 -14.17
C TYR A 169 9.07 -0.39 -13.08
N PHE A 170 9.35 -0.83 -11.85
CA PHE A 170 8.41 -0.63 -10.76
C PHE A 170 8.28 0.86 -10.38
N TYR A 171 9.37 1.63 -10.44
CA TYR A 171 9.34 3.09 -10.23
C TYR A 171 8.49 3.79 -11.30
N ILE A 172 8.63 3.41 -12.59
CA ILE A 172 7.80 3.93 -13.68
C ILE A 172 6.33 3.67 -13.38
N LEU A 173 5.96 2.42 -13.12
CA LEU A 173 4.58 2.05 -12.77
C LEU A 173 4.04 2.88 -11.60
N LEU A 174 4.79 3.00 -10.50
CA LEU A 174 4.36 3.79 -9.34
C LEU A 174 4.20 5.29 -9.67
N THR A 175 5.05 5.81 -10.57
CA THR A 175 5.01 7.22 -10.98
C THR A 175 3.80 7.50 -11.87
N ASP A 176 3.48 6.60 -12.79
CA ASP A 176 2.31 6.73 -13.67
C ASP A 176 1.00 6.55 -12.87
N MET A 177 0.95 5.58 -11.94
CA MET A 177 -0.16 5.48 -10.98
C MET A 177 -0.33 6.77 -10.16
N ALA A 178 0.77 7.37 -9.76
CA ALA A 178 0.74 8.62 -9.01
C ALA A 178 0.28 9.82 -9.86
N ASP A 179 0.68 9.92 -11.15
CA ASP A 179 0.18 10.96 -12.05
C ASP A 179 -1.33 10.85 -12.26
N MET A 180 -1.84 9.63 -12.44
CA MET A 180 -3.29 9.38 -12.55
C MET A 180 -4.04 9.80 -11.28
N ALA A 181 -3.51 9.43 -10.12
CA ALA A 181 -4.07 9.87 -8.84
C ALA A 181 -3.95 11.40 -8.66
N TRP A 182 -2.85 12.02 -9.12
CA TRP A 182 -2.66 13.46 -9.09
C TRP A 182 -3.66 14.20 -9.97
N LYS A 183 -3.91 13.73 -11.18
CA LYS A 183 -4.94 14.29 -12.08
C LYS A 183 -6.31 14.30 -11.41
N ARG A 184 -6.58 13.31 -10.58
CA ARG A 184 -7.87 13.09 -9.91
C ARG A 184 -7.99 13.83 -8.57
N TYR A 185 -6.94 13.80 -7.76
CA TYR A 185 -6.96 14.32 -6.38
C TYR A 185 -6.07 15.55 -6.15
N GLY A 186 -5.08 15.79 -7.02
CA GLY A 186 -4.09 16.85 -6.86
C GLY A 186 -4.63 18.27 -7.14
N LYS A 187 -5.79 18.38 -7.78
CA LYS A 187 -6.46 19.65 -8.05
C LYS A 187 -7.37 20.11 -6.91
N SER A 188 -6.99 19.88 -5.68
CA SER A 188 -7.63 20.49 -4.51
C SER A 188 -7.20 21.96 -4.34
N VAL A 189 -6.98 22.67 -5.45
CA VAL A 189 -7.05 24.13 -5.49
C VAL A 189 -8.51 24.46 -5.78
N PRO A 190 -9.17 25.37 -5.06
CA PRO A 190 -10.56 25.72 -5.31
C PRO A 190 -10.69 26.36 -6.70
N SER A 191 -10.91 25.56 -7.72
CA SER A 191 -11.45 26.06 -8.98
C SER A 191 -12.96 26.27 -8.77
N HIS A 192 -13.40 27.47 -8.98
CA HIS A 192 -14.76 27.96 -8.82
C HIS A 192 -15.79 27.32 -9.77
N THR A 193 -15.68 26.04 -10.10
CA THR A 193 -16.65 25.39 -10.99
C THR A 193 -17.01 24.02 -10.46
N SER A 194 -18.29 23.91 -10.13
CA SER A 194 -19.13 22.73 -9.91
C SER A 194 -18.83 21.87 -8.67
N GLU A 195 -19.75 21.96 -7.72
CA GLU A 195 -20.19 20.95 -6.73
C GLU A 195 -19.14 19.91 -6.28
N ILE A 196 -18.04 20.40 -5.69
CA ILE A 196 -17.30 19.57 -4.73
C ILE A 196 -18.32 19.29 -3.62
N LYS A 197 -18.81 18.06 -3.53
CA LYS A 197 -19.72 17.67 -2.47
C LYS A 197 -19.09 18.10 -1.16
N ARG A 198 -19.86 18.75 -0.29
CA ARG A 198 -19.40 19.20 1.04
C ARG A 198 -18.62 18.13 1.80
N THR A 199 -18.94 16.86 1.56
CA THR A 199 -18.25 15.69 2.11
C THR A 199 -16.82 15.53 1.60
N ASP A 200 -16.52 15.89 0.35
CA ASP A 200 -15.16 15.83 -0.22
C ASP A 200 -14.27 16.91 0.40
N SER A 201 -14.82 18.12 0.57
CA SER A 201 -14.11 19.20 1.27
C SER A 201 -13.81 18.83 2.72
N ILE A 202 -14.78 18.25 3.44
CA ILE A 202 -14.57 17.79 4.82
C ILE A 202 -13.49 16.72 4.87
N MET A 203 -13.50 15.75 3.94
CA MET A 203 -12.50 14.70 3.89
C MET A 203 -11.09 15.25 3.62
N ASN A 204 -10.97 16.19 2.68
CA ASN A 204 -9.70 16.83 2.38
C ASN A 204 -9.15 17.60 3.59
N ASN A 205 -9.99 18.43 4.20
CA ASN A 205 -9.60 19.18 5.41
C ASN A 205 -9.25 18.26 6.58
N PHE A 206 -9.95 17.12 6.73
CA PHE A 206 -9.61 16.11 7.74
C PHE A 206 -8.21 15.55 7.51
N ILE A 207 -7.85 15.23 6.26
CA ILE A 207 -6.52 14.72 5.93
C ILE A 207 -5.45 15.77 6.22
N ASP A 208 -5.68 17.02 5.85
CA ASP A 208 -4.73 18.11 6.10
C ASP A 208 -4.49 18.28 7.61
N LEU A 209 -5.56 18.37 8.41
CA LEU A 209 -5.47 18.42 9.87
C LEU A 209 -4.79 17.20 10.47
N LEU A 210 -5.05 16.02 9.93
CA LEU A 210 -4.44 14.77 10.40
C LEU A 210 -2.93 14.79 10.17
N LEU A 211 -2.46 15.24 9.00
CA LEU A 211 -1.03 15.37 8.69
C LEU A 211 -0.32 16.36 9.60
N GLU A 212 -0.95 17.49 9.88
CA GLU A 212 -0.39 18.51 10.75
C GLU A 212 -0.27 18.05 12.21
N ASN A 213 -1.22 17.23 12.68
CA ASN A 213 -1.36 16.93 14.11
C ASN A 213 -1.07 15.46 14.47
N ILE A 214 -0.62 14.62 13.52
CA ILE A 214 -0.49 13.17 13.69
C ILE A 214 0.48 12.76 14.81
N LEU A 215 1.45 13.60 15.12
CA LEU A 215 2.42 13.33 16.17
C LEU A 215 1.80 13.42 17.56
N THR A 216 0.87 14.35 17.76
CA THR A 216 0.32 14.69 19.07
C THR A 216 -1.10 14.21 19.27
N GLU A 217 -1.94 14.26 18.23
CA GLU A 217 -3.36 14.07 18.36
C GLU A 217 -3.83 12.69 17.90
N THR A 218 -4.64 12.04 18.75
CA THR A 218 -5.20 10.70 18.48
C THR A 218 -6.72 10.67 18.49
N SER A 219 -7.33 11.72 19.02
CA SER A 219 -8.77 11.78 19.26
C SER A 219 -9.55 12.17 18.02
N VAL A 220 -10.52 11.35 17.62
CA VAL A 220 -11.47 11.70 16.55
C VAL A 220 -12.23 12.99 16.89
N SER A 221 -12.49 13.25 18.19
CA SER A 221 -13.18 14.44 18.64
C SER A 221 -12.39 15.71 18.32
N PHE A 222 -11.07 15.70 18.51
CA PHE A 222 -10.20 16.81 18.16
C PHE A 222 -10.37 17.23 16.69
N TYR A 223 -10.30 16.26 15.77
CA TYR A 223 -10.44 16.54 14.34
C TYR A 223 -11.84 17.02 13.98
N ALA A 224 -12.88 16.44 14.60
CA ALA A 224 -14.24 16.84 14.38
C ALA A 224 -14.52 18.29 14.84
N GLU A 225 -13.99 18.67 16.02
CA GLU A 225 -14.07 20.04 16.56
C GLU A 225 -13.36 21.05 15.65
N LYS A 226 -12.15 20.73 15.18
CA LYS A 226 -11.41 21.57 14.22
C LYS A 226 -12.14 21.77 12.91
N LEU A 227 -12.92 20.77 12.49
CA LEU A 227 -13.75 20.83 11.27
C LEU A 227 -15.15 21.43 11.52
N CYS A 228 -15.46 21.84 12.74
CA CYS A 228 -16.77 22.36 13.15
C CYS A 228 -17.93 21.40 12.82
N ILE A 229 -17.72 20.08 13.00
CA ILE A 229 -18.72 19.04 12.78
C ILE A 229 -18.77 18.06 13.96
N SER A 230 -19.84 17.24 14.02
CA SER A 230 -19.90 16.20 15.04
C SER A 230 -18.96 15.04 14.74
N LYS A 231 -18.47 14.35 15.80
CA LYS A 231 -17.67 13.15 15.70
C LYS A 231 -18.34 12.05 14.88
N GLN A 232 -19.65 11.93 15.04
CA GLN A 232 -20.46 10.94 14.31
C GLN A 232 -20.48 11.25 12.82
N TYR A 233 -20.63 12.54 12.46
CA TYR A 233 -20.66 12.97 11.07
C TYR A 233 -19.29 12.81 10.40
N LEU A 234 -18.19 13.16 11.08
CA LEU A 234 -16.83 12.87 10.58
C LEU A 234 -16.63 11.37 10.36
N SER A 235 -17.04 10.55 11.34
CA SER A 235 -16.90 9.08 11.23
C SER A 235 -17.70 8.50 10.06
N LEU A 236 -18.89 9.05 9.81
CA LEU A 236 -19.73 8.66 8.67
C LEU A 236 -19.04 9.00 7.34
N ILE A 237 -18.61 10.26 7.17
CA ILE A 237 -17.95 10.72 5.93
C ILE A 237 -16.70 9.90 5.65
N VAL A 238 -15.82 9.75 6.65
CA VAL A 238 -14.57 9.00 6.48
C VAL A 238 -14.87 7.55 6.13
N LYS A 239 -15.80 6.89 6.81
CA LYS A 239 -16.19 5.51 6.51
C LYS A 239 -16.81 5.38 5.12
N GLU A 240 -17.65 6.32 4.70
CA GLU A 240 -18.25 6.32 3.35
C GLU A 240 -17.19 6.44 2.25
N LYS A 241 -16.19 7.33 2.45
CA LYS A 241 -15.15 7.60 1.46
C LYS A 241 -14.04 6.54 1.43
N THR A 242 -13.68 5.98 2.57
CA THR A 242 -12.50 5.09 2.69
C THR A 242 -12.88 3.64 3.00
N ARG A 243 -14.15 3.38 3.35
CA ARG A 243 -14.64 2.10 3.88
C ARG A 243 -13.94 1.67 5.20
N VAL A 244 -13.24 2.58 5.83
CA VAL A 244 -12.44 2.34 7.04
C VAL A 244 -12.89 3.25 8.17
N PRO A 245 -12.97 2.74 9.41
CA PRO A 245 -13.24 3.59 10.57
C PRO A 245 -12.17 4.66 10.74
N VAL A 246 -12.57 5.89 11.04
CA VAL A 246 -11.66 7.03 11.21
C VAL A 246 -10.55 6.78 12.23
N GLY A 247 -10.83 6.10 13.34
CA GLY A 247 -9.82 5.74 14.34
C GLY A 247 -8.76 4.77 13.80
N THR A 248 -9.14 3.89 12.87
CA THR A 248 -8.20 2.99 12.19
C THR A 248 -7.25 3.78 11.28
N ILE A 249 -7.75 4.78 10.55
CA ILE A 249 -6.92 5.66 9.71
C ILE A 249 -5.92 6.44 10.56
N ILE A 250 -6.37 7.05 11.66
CA ILE A 250 -5.48 7.77 12.58
C ILE A 250 -4.38 6.85 13.11
N SER A 251 -4.76 5.63 13.54
CA SER A 251 -3.80 4.65 14.06
C SER A 251 -2.79 4.20 12.99
N ALA A 252 -3.26 3.90 11.78
CA ALA A 252 -2.41 3.49 10.66
C ALA A 252 -1.37 4.57 10.32
N MET A 253 -1.81 5.82 10.27
CA MET A 253 -0.95 6.96 9.98
C MET A 253 0.08 7.22 11.08
N ARG A 254 -0.29 7.06 12.34
CA ARG A 254 0.66 7.12 13.48
C ARG A 254 1.71 6.03 13.38
N VAL A 255 1.32 4.80 13.03
CA VAL A 255 2.25 3.68 12.82
C VAL A 255 3.22 3.98 11.68
N GLU A 256 2.73 4.56 10.58
CA GLU A 256 3.58 4.94 9.46
C GLU A 256 4.59 6.02 9.84
N THR A 257 4.13 7.04 10.55
CA THR A 257 5.00 8.09 11.07
C THR A 257 6.05 7.53 12.02
N ALA A 258 5.66 6.61 12.93
CA ALA A 258 6.57 5.90 13.81
C ALA A 258 7.62 5.09 13.02
N ALA A 259 7.19 4.34 12.01
CA ALA A 259 8.08 3.55 11.16
C ALA A 259 9.12 4.43 10.44
N ARG A 260 8.70 5.62 9.96
CA ARG A 260 9.61 6.61 9.38
C ARG A 260 10.64 7.13 10.40
N LEU A 261 10.19 7.52 11.59
CA LEU A 261 11.09 7.98 12.66
C LEU A 261 12.07 6.88 13.12
N LEU A 262 11.63 5.61 13.10
CA LEU A 262 12.49 4.46 13.42
C LEU A 262 13.64 4.24 12.42
N ARG A 263 13.62 4.85 11.25
CA ARG A 263 14.69 4.81 10.24
C ARG A 263 15.79 5.83 10.51
N GLU A 264 15.44 6.90 11.24
CA GLU A 264 16.43 7.91 11.63
C GLU A 264 17.47 7.27 12.55
N PRO A 265 18.75 7.18 12.14
CA PRO A 265 19.77 6.44 12.87
C PRO A 265 20.07 7.07 14.24
N ASP A 266 19.95 8.39 14.33
CA ASP A 266 20.33 9.18 15.50
C ASP A 266 19.22 9.33 16.55
N MET A 267 17.98 8.93 16.24
CA MET A 267 16.87 9.00 17.19
C MET A 267 16.77 7.72 18.02
N THR A 268 16.75 7.86 19.33
CA THR A 268 16.46 6.74 20.24
C THR A 268 14.97 6.38 20.24
N ILE A 269 14.62 5.17 20.68
CA ILE A 269 13.21 4.76 20.80
C ILE A 269 12.46 5.65 21.79
N MET A 270 13.14 6.11 22.85
CA MET A 270 12.57 7.03 23.84
C MET A 270 12.25 8.39 23.20
N GLN A 271 13.17 8.98 22.45
CA GLN A 271 12.94 10.24 21.73
C GLN A 271 11.81 10.15 20.72
N ILE A 272 11.64 8.99 20.06
CA ILE A 272 10.51 8.77 19.15
C ILE A 272 9.20 8.72 19.94
N ALA A 273 9.17 8.00 21.08
CA ALA A 273 8.00 7.96 21.94
C ALA A 273 7.58 9.37 22.40
N GLU A 274 8.55 10.16 22.86
CA GLU A 274 8.34 11.55 23.27
C GLU A 274 7.84 12.43 22.13
N LYS A 275 8.50 12.37 20.96
CA LYS A 275 8.09 13.12 19.75
C LYS A 275 6.68 12.78 19.29
N MET A 276 6.23 11.54 19.53
CA MET A 276 4.89 11.08 19.21
C MET A 276 3.89 11.21 20.39
N SER A 277 4.25 11.95 21.42
CA SER A 277 3.43 12.25 22.59
C SER A 277 2.93 11.00 23.33
N PHE A 278 3.75 9.95 23.39
CA PHE A 278 3.52 8.83 24.30
C PHE A 278 4.07 9.16 25.68
N SER A 279 3.38 8.69 26.72
CA SER A 279 3.80 8.88 28.13
C SER A 279 5.18 8.30 28.44
N ASP A 280 5.52 7.22 27.74
CA ASP A 280 6.78 6.49 27.93
C ASP A 280 7.07 5.55 26.73
N GLN A 281 8.31 5.04 26.70
CA GLN A 281 8.76 4.10 25.68
C GLN A 281 7.97 2.78 25.64
N SER A 282 7.46 2.32 26.80
CA SER A 282 6.70 1.08 26.90
C SER A 282 5.32 1.22 26.24
N SER A 283 4.65 2.34 26.47
CA SER A 283 3.37 2.69 25.85
C SER A 283 3.50 2.78 24.33
N PHE A 284 4.54 3.44 23.85
CA PHE A 284 4.88 3.45 22.42
C PHE A 284 5.15 2.04 21.88
N GLY A 285 5.94 1.25 22.62
CA GLY A 285 6.28 -0.12 22.24
C GLY A 285 5.06 -1.03 22.12
N LYS A 286 4.12 -0.93 23.06
CA LYS A 286 2.84 -1.67 23.04
C LYS A 286 1.98 -1.24 21.83
N PHE A 287 1.84 0.07 21.60
CA PHE A 287 1.12 0.61 20.45
C PHE A 287 1.70 0.09 19.15
N PHE A 288 3.00 0.26 18.93
CA PHE A 288 3.67 -0.13 17.69
C PHE A 288 3.58 -1.65 17.45
N LYS A 289 3.86 -2.46 18.50
CA LYS A 289 3.76 -3.94 18.39
C LYS A 289 2.34 -4.41 18.10
N LYS A 290 1.32 -3.78 18.71
CA LYS A 290 -0.09 -4.10 18.45
C LYS A 290 -0.44 -3.98 16.97
N HIS A 291 0.09 -2.95 16.30
CA HIS A 291 -0.27 -2.65 14.91
C HIS A 291 0.66 -3.28 13.87
N THR A 292 1.93 -3.56 14.21
CA THR A 292 2.94 -4.09 13.28
C THR A 292 3.31 -5.56 13.54
N GLY A 293 2.91 -6.11 14.69
CA GLY A 293 3.28 -7.46 15.13
C GLY A 293 4.68 -7.55 15.75
N VAL A 294 5.53 -6.53 15.62
CA VAL A 294 6.92 -6.53 16.10
C VAL A 294 7.23 -5.31 16.97
N SER A 295 8.19 -5.43 17.90
CA SER A 295 8.59 -4.28 18.69
C SER A 295 9.35 -3.25 17.87
N PRO A 296 9.35 -1.94 18.25
CA PRO A 296 10.11 -0.89 17.57
C PRO A 296 11.59 -1.22 17.42
N LEU A 297 12.21 -1.79 18.44
CA LEU A 297 13.61 -2.19 18.41
C LEU A 297 13.87 -3.30 17.38
N LYS A 298 13.02 -4.35 17.36
CA LYS A 298 13.13 -5.44 16.39
C LYS A 298 12.89 -4.93 14.97
N TYR A 299 11.93 -4.04 14.77
CA TYR A 299 11.67 -3.39 13.48
C TYR A 299 12.91 -2.64 12.98
N ARG A 300 13.53 -1.80 13.82
CA ARG A 300 14.79 -1.08 13.50
C ARG A 300 15.95 -2.02 13.18
N GLN A 301 16.10 -3.10 13.94
CA GLN A 301 17.15 -4.11 13.69
C GLN A 301 16.97 -4.81 12.34
N THR A 302 15.74 -5.13 11.96
CA THR A 302 15.44 -5.72 10.65
C THR A 302 15.79 -4.76 9.53
N LEU A 303 15.44 -3.48 9.64
CA LEU A 303 15.82 -2.45 8.67
C LEU A 303 17.34 -2.37 8.49
N ARG A 304 18.10 -2.36 9.60
CA ARG A 304 19.58 -2.32 9.54
C ARG A 304 20.19 -3.57 8.89
N LYS A 305 19.66 -4.75 9.18
CA LYS A 305 20.13 -6.00 8.55
C LYS A 305 19.90 -5.99 7.05
N THR A 306 18.73 -5.57 6.60
CA THR A 306 18.41 -5.45 5.16
C THR A 306 19.34 -4.48 4.45
N LEU A 307 19.77 -3.40 5.11
CA LEU A 307 20.73 -2.45 4.57
C LEU A 307 22.16 -3.00 4.46
N LEU A 308 22.56 -3.85 5.40
CA LEU A 308 23.90 -4.45 5.43
C LEU A 308 24.04 -5.62 4.46
N THR A 309 23.00 -6.39 4.22
CA THR A 309 23.01 -7.52 3.26
C THR A 309 22.95 -7.06 1.80
N LYS A 310 22.52 -5.82 1.54
CA LYS A 310 22.48 -5.21 0.20
C LYS A 310 23.80 -4.51 -0.23
N ARG A 311 24.84 -4.49 0.61
CA ARG A 311 26.17 -4.06 0.15
C ARG A 311 26.85 -5.23 -0.57
N PRO A 312 27.19 -5.12 -1.87
CA PRO A 312 27.99 -6.13 -2.53
C PRO A 312 29.27 -6.34 -1.73
N LYS A 313 29.59 -7.58 -1.39
CA LYS A 313 30.91 -7.94 -0.86
C LYS A 313 31.92 -7.52 -1.93
N GLN A 314 32.67 -6.46 -1.70
CA GLN A 314 33.89 -6.19 -2.45
C GLN A 314 34.86 -7.36 -2.13
N GLU A 315 34.93 -8.32 -3.02
CA GLU A 315 36.02 -9.28 -3.02
C GLU A 315 37.32 -8.50 -3.29
N THR A 316 38.06 -8.24 -2.25
CA THR A 316 39.46 -7.89 -2.33
C THR A 316 40.20 -9.08 -2.95
N LYS A 317 40.32 -9.10 -4.27
CA LYS A 317 41.36 -9.92 -4.92
C LYS A 317 42.68 -9.31 -4.55
N GLU A 318 43.29 -9.84 -3.49
CA GLU A 318 44.73 -9.69 -3.29
C GLU A 318 45.41 -10.34 -4.50
N ARG A 319 46.12 -9.50 -5.23
CA ARG A 319 47.09 -9.93 -6.23
C ARG A 319 48.31 -10.47 -5.46
N ASN A 320 48.54 -11.75 -5.55
CA ASN A 320 49.86 -12.34 -5.49
C ASN A 320 50.37 -12.62 -6.92
#